data_b7a9331a478565e431c4ebb30c22ab39
#
_entry.id   b7a9331a478565e431c4ebb30c22ab39
#
_cell.length_a   1.000
_cell.length_b   1.000
_cell.length_c   1.000
_cell.angle_alpha   90.00
_cell.angle_beta   90.00
_cell.angle_gamma   90.00
#
_symmetry.space_group_name_H-M   'P 1'
#
loop_
_entity.id
_entity.type
_entity.pdbx_description
1 polymer ?
#
loop_
_entity_poly.entity_id
_entity_poly.type
_entity_poly.pdbx_seq_one_letter_code
_entity_poly.pdbx_strand_id
1 'polypeptide(L)'
;MTDLPIVGAAMTLKDVEINRNWLLEKPRDLELQDFVPAEVLAGDWQSVATEARRLLDGHQGRLGIHGPFMGLNVASSDPDIRAVVAKRMDQALDVAEALEVTQIVIHSPYSTWMHNNLDNWPEQRQQVINLTHETLGAAVKRAENQGCVFVLEN
;
A
#
# COMPACT_ATOMS: atom_id res chain seq x y z
N MET A 1 19.12 -24.32 14.93
CA MET A 1 18.97 -22.86 15.17
C MET A 1 17.54 -22.54 14.81
N THR A 2 16.75 -22.03 15.74
CA THR A 2 15.41 -21.54 15.43
C THR A 2 15.58 -20.26 14.60
N ASP A 3 15.17 -20.31 13.33
CA ASP A 3 15.12 -19.11 12.52
C ASP A 3 14.17 -18.12 13.20
N LEU A 4 14.74 -17.06 13.74
CA LEU A 4 13.95 -15.96 14.28
C LEU A 4 13.20 -15.27 13.11
N PRO A 5 11.95 -14.87 13.34
CA PRO A 5 11.20 -14.17 12.29
C PRO A 5 11.91 -12.86 11.91
N ILE A 6 11.82 -12.51 10.63
CA ILE A 6 12.30 -11.21 10.16
C ILE A 6 11.40 -10.13 10.77
N VAL A 7 12.03 -9.12 11.38
CA VAL A 7 11.32 -7.97 11.94
C VAL A 7 11.28 -6.89 10.87
N GLY A 8 10.09 -6.40 10.57
CA GLY A 8 9.86 -5.25 9.70
C GLY A 8 9.50 -3.98 10.47
N ALA A 9 9.47 -2.87 9.76
CA ALA A 9 9.00 -1.59 10.27
C ALA A 9 8.27 -0.80 9.18
N ALA A 10 7.28 0.00 9.59
CA ALA A 10 6.66 1.04 8.78
C ALA A 10 7.36 2.37 9.11
N MET A 11 7.93 3.03 8.12
CA MET A 11 8.75 4.23 8.31
C MET A 11 8.50 5.25 7.18
N THR A 12 8.58 6.54 7.53
CA THR A 12 8.81 7.60 6.55
C THR A 12 10.28 7.65 6.14
N LEU A 13 10.63 8.30 5.04
CA LEU A 13 12.04 8.51 4.65
C LEU A 13 12.84 9.23 5.71
N LYS A 14 12.21 10.14 6.45
CA LYS A 14 12.83 10.80 7.61
C LYS A 14 13.18 9.79 8.70
N ASP A 15 12.31 8.84 8.98
CA ASP A 15 12.57 7.80 9.98
C ASP A 15 13.63 6.81 9.47
N VAL A 16 13.62 6.51 8.17
CA VAL A 16 14.67 5.70 7.53
C VAL A 16 16.03 6.36 7.67
N GLU A 17 16.14 7.66 7.41
CA GLU A 17 17.40 8.40 7.58
C GLU A 17 17.95 8.31 9.01
N ILE A 18 17.07 8.52 10.00
CA ILE A 18 17.45 8.46 11.43
C ILE A 18 17.87 7.04 11.84
N ASN A 19 17.16 6.02 11.34
CA ASN A 19 17.34 4.63 11.74
C ASN A 19 18.10 3.78 10.72
N ARG A 20 18.79 4.41 9.77
CA ARG A 20 19.43 3.74 8.64
C ARG A 20 20.36 2.61 9.06
N ASN A 21 21.18 2.84 10.07
CA ASN A 21 22.11 1.83 10.57
C ASN A 21 21.37 0.58 11.09
N TRP A 22 20.31 0.79 11.87
CA TRP A 22 19.46 -0.31 12.35
C TRP A 22 18.79 -1.07 11.20
N LEU A 23 18.30 -0.36 10.19
CA LEU A 23 17.62 -0.97 9.04
C LEU A 23 18.58 -1.81 8.19
N LEU A 24 19.84 -1.36 8.02
CA LEU A 24 20.81 -2.01 7.12
C LEU A 24 21.73 -3.03 7.80
N GLU A 25 21.76 -3.11 9.15
CA GLU A 25 22.70 -4.02 9.86
C GLU A 25 22.38 -5.51 9.65
N LYS A 26 21.16 -5.84 9.25
CA LYS A 26 20.68 -7.20 8.93
C LYS A 26 19.39 -7.12 8.10
N PRO A 27 18.98 -8.23 7.44
CA PRO A 27 17.72 -8.24 6.69
C PRO A 27 16.53 -7.84 7.59
N ARG A 28 15.81 -6.77 7.19
CA ARG A 28 14.59 -6.27 7.83
C ARG A 28 13.60 -5.89 6.74
N ASP A 29 12.33 -6.18 6.95
CA ASP A 29 11.30 -5.74 6.03
C ASP A 29 10.98 -4.26 6.30
N LEU A 30 10.69 -3.50 5.25
CA LEU A 30 10.34 -2.10 5.34
C LEU A 30 9.07 -1.81 4.54
N GLU A 31 8.18 -1.03 5.14
CA GLU A 31 7.03 -0.42 4.49
C GLU A 31 7.19 1.11 4.52
N LEU A 32 7.38 1.72 3.36
CA LEU A 32 7.49 3.17 3.25
C LEU A 32 6.12 3.85 3.32
N GLN A 33 6.02 4.88 4.16
CA GLN A 33 4.78 5.61 4.44
C GLN A 33 4.63 6.90 3.60
N ASP A 34 5.67 7.32 2.88
CA ASP A 34 5.71 8.61 2.17
C ASP A 34 4.72 8.69 1.00
N PHE A 35 4.20 7.56 0.52
CA PHE A 35 3.28 7.49 -0.61
C PHE A 35 1.80 7.39 -0.20
N VAL A 36 1.50 7.51 1.10
CA VAL A 36 0.12 7.59 1.64
C VAL A 36 -0.59 8.86 1.19
N PRO A 37 0.02 10.06 1.24
CA PRO A 37 -0.66 11.28 0.84
C PRO A 37 -0.90 11.34 -0.66
N ALA A 38 -2.15 11.58 -1.05
CA ALA A 38 -2.55 11.64 -2.46
C ALA A 38 -1.86 12.79 -3.23
N GLU A 39 -1.48 13.87 -2.55
CA GLU A 39 -0.72 14.98 -3.11
C GLU A 39 0.70 14.58 -3.52
N VAL A 40 1.35 13.67 -2.80
CA VAL A 40 2.66 13.13 -3.19
C VAL A 40 2.54 12.36 -4.49
N LEU A 41 1.56 11.47 -4.60
CA LEU A 41 1.32 10.68 -5.81
C LEU A 41 0.89 11.54 -7.01
N ALA A 42 0.21 12.66 -6.76
CA ALA A 42 -0.22 13.59 -7.81
C ALA A 42 0.88 14.60 -8.20
N GLY A 43 1.92 14.74 -7.38
CA GLY A 43 3.02 15.67 -7.53
C GLY A 43 4.30 14.99 -8.02
N ASP A 44 5.42 15.40 -7.46
CA ASP A 44 6.77 14.90 -7.80
C ASP A 44 7.14 13.68 -6.93
N TRP A 45 6.39 12.59 -7.08
CA TRP A 45 6.71 11.33 -6.39
C TRP A 45 8.05 10.74 -6.85
N GLN A 46 8.53 11.10 -8.03
CA GLN A 46 9.79 10.62 -8.59
C GLN A 46 10.99 11.09 -7.75
N SER A 47 10.97 12.35 -7.28
CA SER A 47 12.00 12.84 -6.36
C SER A 47 11.97 12.09 -5.03
N VAL A 48 10.79 11.78 -4.50
CA VAL A 48 10.63 10.99 -3.27
C VAL A 48 11.17 9.56 -3.48
N ALA A 49 10.85 8.93 -4.61
CA ALA A 49 11.37 7.61 -4.95
C ALA A 49 12.90 7.60 -5.15
N THR A 50 13.45 8.66 -5.73
CA THR A 50 14.91 8.81 -5.88
C THR A 50 15.60 8.90 -4.53
N GLU A 51 15.06 9.66 -3.60
CA GLU A 51 15.57 9.75 -2.23
C GLU A 51 15.43 8.43 -1.47
N ALA A 52 14.31 7.73 -1.65
CA ALA A 52 14.12 6.39 -1.09
C ALA A 52 15.23 5.44 -1.55
N ARG A 53 15.52 5.37 -2.84
CA ARG A 53 16.61 4.53 -3.37
C ARG A 53 17.95 4.89 -2.75
N ARG A 54 18.26 6.18 -2.61
CA ARG A 54 19.51 6.66 -2.00
C ARG A 54 19.65 6.20 -0.55
N LEU A 55 18.59 6.33 0.23
CA LEU A 55 18.59 5.95 1.65
C LEU A 55 18.62 4.44 1.85
N LEU A 56 18.01 3.68 0.94
CA LEU A 56 17.89 2.23 1.01
C LEU A 56 19.03 1.49 0.30
N ASP A 57 20.04 2.18 -0.18
CA ASP A 57 21.21 1.52 -0.76
C ASP A 57 21.85 0.56 0.25
N GLY A 58 21.91 -0.74 -0.10
CA GLY A 58 22.34 -1.82 0.77
C GLY A 58 21.24 -2.49 1.61
N HIS A 59 19.98 -2.08 1.48
CA HIS A 59 18.85 -2.77 2.13
C HIS A 59 18.66 -4.19 1.58
N GLN A 60 18.42 -5.16 2.47
CA GLN A 60 18.36 -6.59 2.13
C GLN A 60 17.02 -7.26 2.47
N GLY A 61 16.10 -6.54 3.10
CA GLY A 61 14.77 -7.05 3.42
C GLY A 61 13.77 -6.86 2.28
N ARG A 62 12.54 -7.31 2.49
CA ARG A 62 11.44 -6.97 1.58
C ARG A 62 11.14 -5.48 1.69
N LEU A 63 10.91 -4.88 0.54
CA LEU A 63 10.45 -3.50 0.46
C LEU A 63 9.00 -3.48 0.00
N GLY A 64 8.17 -2.78 0.73
CA GLY A 64 6.79 -2.44 0.40
C GLY A 64 6.54 -0.95 0.54
N ILE A 65 5.39 -0.50 0.06
CA ILE A 65 4.88 0.84 0.34
C ILE A 65 3.49 0.73 0.96
N HIS A 66 3.16 1.67 1.82
CA HIS A 66 1.75 1.93 2.14
C HIS A 66 1.15 2.75 1.01
N GLY A 67 0.10 2.22 0.39
CA GLY A 67 -0.66 2.93 -0.63
C GLY A 67 -1.57 4.01 -0.05
N PRO A 68 -2.17 4.84 -0.90
CA PRO A 68 -3.05 5.91 -0.46
C PRO A 68 -4.36 5.34 0.10
N PHE A 69 -4.77 5.83 1.26
CA PHE A 69 -6.02 5.39 1.90
C PHE A 69 -6.85 6.54 2.48
N MET A 70 -6.22 7.68 2.80
CA MET A 70 -6.91 8.80 3.45
C MET A 70 -8.03 9.34 2.58
N GLY A 71 -9.27 9.24 3.07
CA GLY A 71 -10.47 9.66 2.35
C GLY A 71 -10.84 8.79 1.13
N LEU A 72 -10.15 7.70 0.90
CA LEU A 72 -10.38 6.79 -0.22
C LEU A 72 -11.12 5.53 0.27
N ASN A 73 -12.32 5.31 -0.25
CA ASN A 73 -13.09 4.09 0.02
C ASN A 73 -13.19 3.25 -1.25
N VAL A 74 -12.50 2.11 -1.25
CA VAL A 74 -12.46 1.17 -2.39
C VAL A 74 -13.82 0.56 -2.72
N ALA A 75 -14.76 0.57 -1.79
CA ALA A 75 -16.13 0.09 -1.96
C ALA A 75 -17.18 1.23 -1.92
N SER A 76 -16.80 2.46 -2.28
CA SER A 76 -17.76 3.57 -2.37
C SER A 76 -18.92 3.20 -3.31
N SER A 77 -20.16 3.55 -2.92
CA SER A 77 -21.32 3.44 -3.81
C SER A 77 -21.26 4.46 -4.96
N ASP A 78 -20.54 5.56 -4.77
CA ASP A 78 -20.34 6.59 -5.78
C ASP A 78 -19.25 6.17 -6.79
N PRO A 79 -19.60 6.03 -8.09
CA PRO A 79 -18.64 5.62 -9.12
C PRO A 79 -17.51 6.65 -9.34
N ASP A 80 -17.76 7.94 -9.14
CA ASP A 80 -16.74 8.98 -9.32
C ASP A 80 -15.67 8.87 -8.22
N ILE A 81 -16.08 8.56 -6.98
CA ILE A 81 -15.14 8.28 -5.90
C ILE A 81 -14.32 7.03 -6.22
N ARG A 82 -14.94 5.94 -6.70
CA ARG A 82 -14.20 4.73 -7.10
C ARG A 82 -13.22 4.99 -8.24
N ALA A 83 -13.58 5.83 -9.20
CA ALA A 83 -12.66 6.24 -10.28
C ALA A 83 -11.43 6.99 -9.74
N VAL A 84 -11.60 7.86 -8.75
CA VAL A 84 -10.49 8.52 -8.07
C VAL A 84 -9.62 7.50 -7.32
N VAL A 85 -10.23 6.55 -6.61
CA VAL A 85 -9.50 5.47 -5.93
C VAL A 85 -8.67 4.66 -6.92
N ALA A 86 -9.27 4.18 -8.01
CA ALA A 86 -8.57 3.41 -9.03
C ALA A 86 -7.37 4.18 -9.61
N LYS A 87 -7.55 5.48 -9.91
CA LYS A 87 -6.46 6.35 -10.35
C LYS A 87 -5.31 6.43 -9.32
N ARG A 88 -5.64 6.53 -8.03
CA ARG A 88 -4.60 6.59 -6.97
C ARG A 88 -3.87 5.27 -6.80
N MET A 89 -4.56 4.13 -6.95
CA MET A 89 -3.92 2.82 -6.97
C MET A 89 -2.96 2.66 -8.15
N ASP A 90 -3.35 3.16 -9.31
CA ASP A 90 -2.49 3.16 -10.50
C ASP A 90 -1.21 3.99 -10.29
N GLN A 91 -1.32 5.17 -9.68
CA GLN A 91 -0.16 5.99 -9.30
C GLN A 91 0.74 5.31 -8.26
N ALA A 92 0.14 4.60 -7.27
CA ALA A 92 0.94 3.80 -6.33
C ALA A 92 1.69 2.66 -7.03
N LEU A 93 1.12 2.07 -8.08
CA LEU A 93 1.78 1.07 -8.90
C LEU A 93 2.93 1.64 -9.74
N ASP A 94 2.86 2.91 -10.18
CA ASP A 94 3.99 3.59 -10.82
C ASP A 94 5.19 3.71 -9.83
N VAL A 95 4.90 4.05 -8.57
CA VAL A 95 5.90 4.08 -7.50
C VAL A 95 6.44 2.68 -7.22
N ALA A 96 5.56 1.69 -7.15
CA ALA A 96 5.92 0.29 -6.89
C ALA A 96 6.90 -0.23 -7.95
N GLU A 97 6.63 0.04 -9.22
CA GLU A 97 7.51 -0.30 -10.34
C GLU A 97 8.86 0.41 -10.22
N ALA A 98 8.84 1.71 -9.94
CA ALA A 98 10.04 2.51 -9.81
C ALA A 98 10.93 2.06 -8.64
N LEU A 99 10.38 1.62 -7.53
CA LEU A 99 11.12 1.15 -6.35
C LEU A 99 11.33 -0.37 -6.31
N GLU A 100 10.80 -1.10 -7.29
CA GLU A 100 10.84 -2.56 -7.34
C GLU A 100 10.26 -3.21 -6.07
N VAL A 101 9.20 -2.58 -5.49
CA VAL A 101 8.55 -3.11 -4.29
C VAL A 101 7.71 -4.33 -4.62
N THR A 102 7.62 -5.25 -3.66
CA THR A 102 6.89 -6.51 -3.82
C THR A 102 5.48 -6.48 -3.24
N GLN A 103 5.13 -5.42 -2.49
CA GLN A 103 3.81 -5.28 -1.89
C GLN A 103 3.39 -3.82 -1.74
N ILE A 104 2.08 -3.58 -1.88
CA ILE A 104 1.41 -2.33 -1.57
C ILE A 104 0.35 -2.64 -0.52
N VAL A 105 0.46 -2.04 0.66
CA VAL A 105 -0.56 -2.14 1.71
C VAL A 105 -1.62 -1.08 1.47
N ILE A 106 -2.88 -1.48 1.49
CA ILE A 106 -4.04 -0.58 1.40
C ILE A 106 -5.07 -0.94 2.45
N HIS A 107 -5.87 0.03 2.86
CA HIS A 107 -6.92 -0.22 3.83
C HIS A 107 -8.08 -1.01 3.24
N SER A 108 -8.58 -1.94 4.04
CA SER A 108 -9.81 -2.69 3.79
C SER A 108 -11.02 -1.74 3.67
N PRO A 109 -12.05 -2.08 2.87
CA PRO A 109 -13.29 -1.31 2.80
C PRO A 109 -14.12 -1.34 4.08
N TYR A 110 -13.80 -2.27 4.99
CA TYR A 110 -14.61 -2.50 6.18
C TYR A 110 -14.27 -1.53 7.31
N SER A 111 -15.26 -0.75 7.74
CA SER A 111 -15.18 -0.01 9.01
C SER A 111 -15.52 -0.92 10.19
N THR A 112 -15.16 -0.50 11.42
CA THR A 112 -15.56 -1.20 12.66
C THR A 112 -17.07 -1.42 12.73
N TRP A 113 -17.87 -0.43 12.32
CA TRP A 113 -19.33 -0.58 12.27
C TRP A 113 -19.75 -1.68 11.30
N MET A 114 -19.19 -1.71 10.09
CA MET A 114 -19.48 -2.73 9.09
C MET A 114 -19.07 -4.12 9.58
N HIS A 115 -17.88 -4.24 10.18
CA HIS A 115 -17.41 -5.50 10.76
C HIS A 115 -18.44 -6.07 11.76
N ASN A 116 -18.99 -5.21 12.62
CA ASN A 116 -19.92 -5.65 13.68
C ASN A 116 -21.35 -5.89 13.18
N ASN A 117 -21.73 -5.39 12.02
CA ASN A 117 -23.14 -5.34 11.59
C ASN A 117 -23.45 -6.06 10.27
N LEU A 118 -22.48 -6.22 9.36
CA LEU A 118 -22.73 -6.76 8.02
C LEU A 118 -23.27 -8.20 8.01
N ASP A 119 -23.11 -8.97 9.10
CA ASP A 119 -23.69 -10.30 9.21
C ASP A 119 -25.22 -10.25 9.24
N ASN A 120 -25.80 -9.11 9.66
CA ASN A 120 -27.23 -8.87 9.65
C ASN A 120 -27.75 -8.43 8.25
N TRP A 121 -26.83 -8.06 7.35
CA TRP A 121 -27.16 -7.59 5.99
C TRP A 121 -26.25 -8.25 4.94
N PRO A 122 -26.48 -9.52 4.62
CA PRO A 122 -25.62 -10.29 3.70
C PRO A 122 -25.55 -9.68 2.29
N GLU A 123 -26.64 -9.04 1.84
CA GLU A 123 -26.68 -8.37 0.53
C GLU A 123 -25.73 -7.16 0.50
N GLN A 124 -25.65 -6.38 1.58
CA GLN A 124 -24.71 -5.26 1.69
C GLN A 124 -23.27 -5.75 1.75
N ARG A 125 -23.00 -6.86 2.44
CA ARG A 125 -21.68 -7.49 2.45
C ARG A 125 -21.25 -7.86 1.03
N GLN A 126 -22.15 -8.52 0.28
CA GLN A 126 -21.86 -8.90 -1.10
C GLN A 126 -21.63 -7.68 -2.00
N GLN A 127 -22.39 -6.60 -1.79
CA GLN A 127 -22.18 -5.34 -2.50
C GLN A 127 -20.80 -4.75 -2.24
N VAL A 128 -20.34 -4.71 -1.00
CA VAL A 128 -18.98 -4.22 -0.65
C VAL A 128 -17.93 -5.04 -1.38
N ILE A 129 -18.04 -6.37 -1.38
CA ILE A 129 -17.12 -7.26 -2.08
C ILE A 129 -17.11 -6.95 -3.58
N ASN A 130 -18.28 -6.85 -4.21
CA ASN A 130 -18.40 -6.60 -5.64
C ASN A 130 -17.79 -5.25 -6.03
N LEU A 131 -18.08 -4.18 -5.27
CA LEU A 131 -17.54 -2.84 -5.52
C LEU A 131 -16.02 -2.80 -5.31
N THR A 132 -15.50 -3.53 -4.33
CA THR A 132 -14.05 -3.65 -4.11
C THR A 132 -13.38 -4.32 -5.32
N HIS A 133 -13.94 -5.43 -5.81
CA HIS A 133 -13.41 -6.11 -7.00
C HIS A 133 -13.50 -5.24 -8.25
N GLU A 134 -14.60 -4.51 -8.43
CA GLU A 134 -14.78 -3.58 -9.53
C GLU A 134 -13.71 -2.46 -9.50
N THR A 135 -13.46 -1.91 -8.32
CA THR A 135 -12.53 -0.79 -8.13
C THR A 135 -11.07 -1.22 -8.29
N LEU A 136 -10.71 -2.36 -7.70
CA LEU A 136 -9.30 -2.78 -7.61
C LEU A 136 -8.88 -3.78 -8.70
N GLY A 137 -9.83 -4.38 -9.44
CA GLY A 137 -9.52 -5.50 -10.32
C GLY A 137 -8.45 -5.20 -11.39
N ALA A 138 -8.49 -4.02 -12.00
CA ALA A 138 -7.48 -3.61 -12.97
C ALA A 138 -6.11 -3.38 -12.32
N ALA A 139 -6.09 -2.73 -11.15
CA ALA A 139 -4.87 -2.47 -10.39
C ALA A 139 -4.23 -3.77 -9.88
N VAL A 140 -5.02 -4.72 -9.38
CA VAL A 140 -4.53 -6.04 -8.95
C VAL A 140 -3.87 -6.78 -10.12
N LYS A 141 -4.53 -6.82 -11.28
CA LYS A 141 -3.95 -7.45 -12.47
C LYS A 141 -2.65 -6.78 -12.93
N ARG A 142 -2.57 -5.46 -12.84
CA ARG A 142 -1.33 -4.72 -13.13
C ARG A 142 -0.24 -5.07 -12.12
N ALA A 143 -0.57 -5.10 -10.82
CA ALA A 143 0.35 -5.47 -9.75
C ALA A 143 0.94 -6.88 -9.97
N GLU A 144 0.10 -7.88 -10.28
CA GLU A 144 0.55 -9.23 -10.60
C GLU A 144 1.55 -9.27 -11.74
N ASN A 145 1.32 -8.49 -12.81
CA ASN A 145 2.23 -8.38 -13.95
C ASN A 145 3.58 -7.73 -13.59
N GLN A 146 3.61 -6.90 -12.54
CA GLN A 146 4.82 -6.26 -12.01
C GLN A 146 5.51 -7.09 -10.91
N GLY A 147 4.97 -8.26 -10.56
CA GLY A 147 5.48 -9.07 -9.44
C GLY A 147 5.19 -8.45 -8.06
N CYS A 148 4.19 -7.59 -7.97
CA CYS A 148 3.74 -6.92 -6.76
C CYS A 148 2.36 -7.43 -6.33
N VAL A 149 2.04 -7.38 -5.03
CA VAL A 149 0.73 -7.75 -4.50
C VAL A 149 0.12 -6.62 -3.68
N PHE A 150 -1.21 -6.48 -3.75
CA PHE A 150 -1.96 -5.67 -2.80
C PHE A 150 -2.26 -6.48 -1.54
N VAL A 151 -1.98 -5.89 -0.39
CA VAL A 151 -2.29 -6.43 0.95
C VAL A 151 -3.35 -5.55 1.58
N LEU A 152 -4.46 -6.15 2.01
CA LEU A 152 -5.53 -5.42 2.71
C LEU A 152 -5.25 -5.42 4.22
N GLU A 153 -5.12 -4.23 4.79
CA GLU A 153 -5.02 -4.01 6.22
C GLU A 153 -6.42 -3.70 6.79
N ASN A 154 -6.74 -4.36 7.93
CA ASN A 154 -8.01 -4.16 8.65
C ASN A 154 -7.84 -3.26 9.86
#